data_a94cd56065aedbeaac15304eba2db964
#
_entry.id   a94cd56065aedbeaac15304eba2db964
#
_cell.length_a   1.000
_cell.length_b   1.000
_cell.length_c   1.000
_cell.angle_alpha   90.00
_cell.angle_beta   90.00
_cell.angle_gamma   90.00
#
_symmetry.space_group_name_H-M   'P 1'
#
loop_
_entity.id
_entity.type
_entity.pdbx_description
1 polymer ?
#
loop_
_entity_poly.entity_id
_entity_poly.type
_entity_poly.pdbx_seq_one_letter_code
_entity_poly.pdbx_strand_id
1 'polypeptide(L)'
;MQLDFRTLETFFGSVVAKFEPNSAISTLLGTGATKGDGQKSVPTAREVLGLIAKSLSEKLNDAIWSGVRNASGTTTQDLFDGFDTITKKEVTSGALAKENGNYLKLTDAITSANAVDVAKEILFSLDPRLRSQTLFMYCSQDFVDKYNEGYLLTHSGIPYNTQYNQPTVEGSNGKLIFCPLANKTDSKYIHISPKINMLYGYDQMGDVESVDVERFDAFLLSYIATMFFGVQFESIDKRRLKVVELAGL
;
A
#
# COMPACT_ATOMS: atom_id res chain seq x y z
N MET A 1 -16.06 16.77 25.40
CA MET A 1 -15.10 15.91 24.68
C MET A 1 -15.96 14.96 23.86
N GLN A 2 -16.01 15.15 22.55
CA GLN A 2 -16.73 14.26 21.66
C GLN A 2 -15.78 13.13 21.31
N LEU A 3 -16.14 11.91 21.63
CA LEU A 3 -15.36 10.72 21.26
C LEU A 3 -15.92 10.24 19.93
N ASP A 4 -15.19 10.50 18.86
CA ASP A 4 -15.51 9.93 17.54
C ASP A 4 -14.91 8.53 17.48
N PHE A 5 -15.80 7.54 17.44
CA PHE A 5 -15.40 6.14 17.26
C PHE A 5 -15.36 5.83 15.77
N ARG A 6 -14.26 5.23 15.33
CA ARG A 6 -14.14 4.68 13.98
C ARG A 6 -14.22 3.16 14.06
N THR A 7 -14.96 2.57 13.15
CA THR A 7 -15.13 1.12 13.07
C THR A 7 -14.19 0.56 12.02
N LEU A 8 -13.39 -0.42 12.39
CA LEU A 8 -12.64 -1.24 11.47
C LEU A 8 -13.46 -2.49 11.15
N GLU A 9 -13.89 -2.61 9.93
CA GLU A 9 -14.63 -3.77 9.43
C GLU A 9 -13.72 -4.68 8.65
N THR A 10 -13.81 -5.99 8.90
CA THR A 10 -13.10 -7.01 8.13
C THR A 10 -14.08 -7.77 7.26
N PHE A 11 -13.67 -8.13 6.06
CA PHE A 11 -14.50 -8.83 5.10
C PHE A 11 -13.86 -10.16 4.73
N PHE A 12 -14.70 -11.18 4.59
CA PHE A 12 -14.27 -12.50 4.16
C PHE A 12 -13.88 -12.47 2.68
N GLY A 13 -12.68 -12.96 2.38
CA GLY A 13 -12.20 -13.22 1.04
C GLY A 13 -11.72 -14.67 0.91
N SER A 14 -11.99 -15.28 -0.23
CA SER A 14 -11.49 -16.61 -0.56
C SER A 14 -10.90 -16.63 -1.95
N VAL A 15 -9.79 -17.34 -2.11
CA VAL A 15 -9.15 -17.60 -3.40
C VAL A 15 -9.11 -19.10 -3.59
N VAL A 16 -9.69 -19.57 -4.70
CA VAL A 16 -9.61 -20.95 -5.12
C VAL A 16 -8.89 -20.99 -6.47
N ALA A 17 -7.67 -21.51 -6.48
CA ALA A 17 -6.90 -21.71 -7.69
C ALA A 17 -6.72 -23.20 -7.96
N LYS A 18 -6.99 -23.64 -9.21
CA LYS A 18 -6.77 -25.00 -9.66
C LYS A 18 -5.52 -25.01 -10.53
N PHE A 19 -4.65 -25.97 -10.31
CA PHE A 19 -3.46 -26.14 -11.12
C PHE A 19 -3.12 -27.62 -11.34
N GLU A 20 -2.54 -27.89 -12.50
CA GLU A 20 -1.99 -29.18 -12.84
C GLU A 20 -0.50 -29.18 -12.56
N PRO A 21 0.01 -29.95 -11.58
CA PRO A 21 1.43 -29.95 -11.22
C PRO A 21 2.37 -30.27 -12.38
N ASN A 22 1.97 -31.18 -13.25
CA ASN A 22 2.79 -31.60 -14.40
C ASN A 22 2.94 -30.49 -15.46
N SER A 23 1.89 -29.68 -15.66
CA SER A 23 1.92 -28.52 -16.56
C SER A 23 2.80 -27.40 -15.99
N ALA A 24 2.73 -27.16 -14.68
CA ALA A 24 3.55 -26.17 -14.00
C ALA A 24 5.05 -26.50 -14.07
N ILE A 25 5.43 -27.77 -13.96
CA ILE A 25 6.82 -28.21 -14.07
C ILE A 25 7.40 -27.91 -15.45
N SER A 26 6.64 -28.19 -16.51
CA SER A 26 7.12 -27.99 -17.89
C SER A 26 7.33 -26.52 -18.24
N THR A 27 6.59 -25.61 -17.59
CA THR A 27 6.63 -24.16 -17.87
C THR A 27 7.56 -23.39 -16.94
N LEU A 28 7.64 -23.77 -15.64
CA LEU A 28 8.35 -22.99 -14.62
C LEU A 28 9.78 -23.47 -14.37
N LEU A 29 10.04 -24.78 -14.45
CA LEU A 29 11.34 -25.36 -14.07
C LEU A 29 12.24 -25.71 -15.27
N GLY A 30 11.79 -25.48 -16.49
CA GLY A 30 12.55 -25.81 -17.67
C GLY A 30 12.72 -27.34 -17.87
N THR A 31 13.65 -27.74 -18.76
CA THR A 31 13.79 -29.09 -19.30
C THR A 31 14.41 -30.13 -18.36
N GLY A 32 14.58 -29.84 -17.08
CA GLY A 32 15.27 -30.74 -16.13
C GLY A 32 14.40 -31.72 -15.38
N ALA A 33 13.07 -31.62 -15.43
CA ALA A 33 12.18 -32.48 -14.70
C ALA A 33 11.62 -33.62 -15.59
N THR A 34 11.70 -34.86 -15.11
CA THR A 34 11.18 -36.04 -15.82
C THR A 34 9.66 -36.03 -15.71
N LYS A 35 8.97 -36.30 -16.84
CA LYS A 35 7.51 -36.48 -16.86
C LYS A 35 7.06 -37.50 -15.82
N GLY A 36 6.16 -37.14 -14.93
CA GLY A 36 5.60 -38.00 -13.90
C GLY A 36 6.11 -37.76 -12.47
N ASP A 37 7.18 -36.99 -12.31
CA ASP A 37 7.72 -36.69 -10.99
C ASP A 37 6.99 -35.54 -10.25
N GLY A 38 6.17 -34.75 -10.95
CA GLY A 38 5.48 -33.60 -10.39
C GLY A 38 4.48 -33.93 -9.27
N GLN A 39 3.85 -35.10 -9.30
CA GLN A 39 2.98 -35.51 -8.20
C GLN A 39 3.74 -36.15 -7.03
N LYS A 40 4.98 -36.58 -7.25
CA LYS A 40 5.81 -37.23 -6.24
C LYS A 40 6.81 -36.27 -5.61
N SER A 41 7.07 -35.15 -6.24
CA SER A 41 8.06 -34.18 -5.81
C SER A 41 7.40 -33.07 -4.97
N VAL A 42 7.40 -33.23 -3.66
CA VAL A 42 6.98 -32.20 -2.67
C VAL A 42 7.61 -30.82 -2.90
N PRO A 43 8.90 -30.69 -3.33
CA PRO A 43 9.50 -29.38 -3.63
C PRO A 43 8.75 -28.57 -4.68
N THR A 44 8.31 -29.20 -5.76
CA THR A 44 7.67 -28.51 -6.89
C THR A 44 6.29 -27.96 -6.53
N ALA A 45 5.49 -28.73 -5.78
CA ALA A 45 4.22 -28.23 -5.28
C ALA A 45 4.43 -27.02 -4.37
N ARG A 46 5.45 -27.05 -3.52
CA ARG A 46 5.81 -25.95 -2.62
C ARG A 46 6.23 -24.69 -3.38
N GLU A 47 6.97 -24.82 -4.47
CA GLU A 47 7.39 -23.68 -5.30
C GLU A 47 6.19 -23.03 -6.00
N VAL A 48 5.27 -23.83 -6.56
CA VAL A 48 4.04 -23.33 -7.18
C VAL A 48 3.17 -22.60 -6.16
N LEU A 49 3.02 -23.19 -4.97
CA LEU A 49 2.30 -22.54 -3.85
C LEU A 49 2.94 -21.23 -3.45
N GLY A 50 4.27 -21.19 -3.39
CA GLY A 50 5.02 -19.95 -3.10
C GLY A 50 4.76 -18.85 -4.12
N LEU A 51 4.67 -19.19 -5.41
CA LEU A 51 4.34 -18.22 -6.46
C LEU A 51 2.91 -17.71 -6.36
N ILE A 52 1.94 -18.59 -6.08
CA ILE A 52 0.54 -18.20 -5.88
C ILE A 52 0.41 -17.28 -4.67
N ALA A 53 1.02 -17.66 -3.54
CA ALA A 53 1.01 -16.86 -2.32
C ALA A 53 1.65 -15.48 -2.52
N LYS A 54 2.77 -15.42 -3.26
CA LYS A 54 3.43 -14.16 -3.62
C LYS A 54 2.51 -13.26 -4.46
N SER A 55 1.90 -13.81 -5.50
CA SER A 55 0.96 -13.07 -6.36
C SER A 55 -0.26 -12.56 -5.58
N LEU A 56 -0.78 -13.37 -4.66
CA LEU A 56 -1.88 -12.96 -3.78
C LEU A 56 -1.47 -11.83 -2.84
N SER A 57 -0.29 -11.95 -2.23
CA SER A 57 0.30 -10.89 -1.38
C SER A 57 0.48 -9.57 -2.11
N GLU A 58 0.98 -9.60 -3.35
CA GLU A 58 1.15 -8.39 -4.18
C GLU A 58 -0.20 -7.73 -4.46
N LYS A 59 -1.21 -8.50 -4.89
CA LYS A 59 -2.56 -8.00 -5.14
C LYS A 59 -3.25 -7.46 -3.87
N LEU A 60 -3.04 -8.11 -2.74
CA LEU A 60 -3.57 -7.64 -1.45
C LEU A 60 -2.90 -6.32 -1.05
N ASN A 61 -1.59 -6.21 -1.24
CA ASN A 61 -0.86 -4.97 -0.97
C ASN A 61 -1.34 -3.81 -1.84
N ASP A 62 -1.69 -4.06 -3.11
CA ASP A 62 -2.32 -3.06 -3.97
C ASP A 62 -3.71 -2.67 -3.46
N ALA A 63 -4.52 -3.65 -3.04
CA ALA A 63 -5.86 -3.43 -2.51
C ALA A 63 -5.87 -2.61 -1.20
N ILE A 64 -4.83 -2.70 -0.37
CA ILE A 64 -4.67 -1.87 0.85
C ILE A 64 -4.78 -0.38 0.52
N TRP A 65 -4.33 0.04 -0.65
CA TRP A 65 -4.39 1.44 -1.05
C TRP A 65 -5.58 1.74 -1.95
N SER A 66 -5.74 1.01 -3.05
CA SER A 66 -6.69 1.31 -4.12
C SER A 66 -7.98 0.49 -4.09
N GLY A 67 -8.14 -0.45 -3.16
CA GLY A 67 -9.33 -1.30 -3.06
C GLY A 67 -10.63 -0.51 -2.94
N VAL A 68 -11.68 -1.03 -3.57
CA VAL A 68 -13.05 -0.48 -3.51
C VAL A 68 -14.01 -1.62 -3.23
N ARG A 69 -14.62 -1.61 -2.06
CA ARG A 69 -15.53 -2.68 -1.64
C ARG A 69 -16.69 -2.88 -2.62
N ASN A 70 -16.76 -4.09 -3.15
CA ASN A 70 -17.88 -4.55 -3.98
C ASN A 70 -18.28 -5.97 -3.54
N ALA A 71 -19.46 -6.11 -2.95
CA ALA A 71 -19.95 -7.38 -2.42
C ALA A 71 -20.14 -8.47 -3.50
N SER A 72 -20.31 -8.08 -4.77
CA SER A 72 -20.45 -8.99 -5.91
C SER A 72 -19.15 -9.10 -6.72
N GLY A 73 -18.07 -8.46 -6.28
CA GLY A 73 -16.78 -8.50 -6.95
C GLY A 73 -16.09 -9.86 -6.80
N THR A 74 -15.15 -10.11 -7.70
CA THR A 74 -14.41 -11.39 -7.77
C THR A 74 -12.90 -11.19 -7.68
N THR A 75 -12.45 -9.97 -7.47
CA THR A 75 -11.03 -9.63 -7.40
C THR A 75 -10.63 -9.22 -5.98
N THR A 76 -9.33 -9.27 -5.69
CA THR A 76 -8.79 -8.81 -4.42
C THR A 76 -9.07 -7.31 -4.18
N GLN A 77 -9.16 -6.52 -5.25
CA GLN A 77 -9.50 -5.09 -5.20
C GLN A 77 -10.93 -4.82 -4.71
N ASP A 78 -11.83 -5.79 -4.86
CA ASP A 78 -13.24 -5.68 -4.46
C ASP A 78 -13.49 -6.09 -3.01
N LEU A 79 -12.45 -6.57 -2.30
CA LEU A 79 -12.63 -7.19 -0.98
C LEU A 79 -12.97 -6.15 0.10
N PHE A 80 -12.28 -5.03 0.13
CA PHE A 80 -12.45 -3.97 1.14
C PHE A 80 -12.08 -2.60 0.56
N ASP A 81 -12.49 -1.53 1.26
CA ASP A 81 -12.06 -0.18 0.90
C ASP A 81 -10.62 0.06 1.35
N GLY A 82 -9.75 0.39 0.40
CA GLY A 82 -8.38 0.78 0.69
C GLY A 82 -8.28 2.22 1.24
N PHE A 83 -7.10 2.60 1.70
CA PHE A 83 -6.86 3.92 2.32
C PHE A 83 -7.21 5.09 1.40
N ASP A 84 -6.94 4.99 0.09
CA ASP A 84 -7.28 6.05 -0.88
C ASP A 84 -8.80 6.16 -1.07
N THR A 85 -9.51 5.02 -1.06
CA THR A 85 -10.97 4.98 -1.16
C THR A 85 -11.63 5.53 0.11
N ILE A 86 -11.13 5.16 1.29
CA ILE A 86 -11.58 5.72 2.56
C ILE A 86 -11.36 7.24 2.55
N THR A 87 -10.17 7.69 2.16
CA THR A 87 -9.84 9.11 2.04
C THR A 87 -10.80 9.85 1.12
N LYS A 88 -11.11 9.29 -0.06
CA LYS A 88 -12.07 9.88 -1.00
C LYS A 88 -13.47 10.02 -0.37
N LYS A 89 -13.93 9.00 0.38
CA LYS A 89 -15.21 9.06 1.11
C LYS A 89 -15.20 10.14 2.19
N GLU A 90 -14.11 10.25 2.96
CA GLU A 90 -13.96 11.25 4.02
C GLU A 90 -13.81 12.68 3.49
N VAL A 91 -13.20 12.88 2.32
CA VAL A 91 -13.18 14.18 1.63
C VAL A 91 -14.59 14.55 1.15
N THR A 92 -15.32 13.58 0.59
CA THR A 92 -16.70 13.81 0.11
C THR A 92 -17.66 14.12 1.27
N SER A 93 -17.49 13.51 2.43
CA SER A 93 -18.28 13.78 3.62
C SER A 93 -17.90 15.10 4.33
N GLY A 94 -16.78 15.72 3.98
CA GLY A 94 -16.25 16.91 4.63
C GLY A 94 -15.51 16.67 5.95
N ALA A 95 -15.30 15.41 6.34
CA ALA A 95 -14.52 15.06 7.53
C ALA A 95 -13.02 15.33 7.32
N LEU A 96 -12.52 15.09 6.09
CA LEU A 96 -11.24 15.60 5.61
C LEU A 96 -11.47 16.90 4.84
N ALA A 97 -11.17 18.03 5.45
CA ALA A 97 -11.37 19.35 4.87
C ALA A 97 -10.25 20.31 5.28
N LYS A 98 -10.05 21.35 4.48
CA LYS A 98 -9.03 22.37 4.74
C LYS A 98 -9.31 23.08 6.07
N GLU A 99 -10.57 23.33 6.37
CA GLU A 99 -11.05 23.98 7.60
C GLU A 99 -10.70 23.15 8.86
N ASN A 100 -10.69 21.83 8.74
CA ASN A 100 -10.30 20.93 9.82
C ASN A 100 -8.78 20.84 10.01
N GLY A 101 -7.99 21.37 9.06
CA GLY A 101 -6.54 21.36 9.09
C GLY A 101 -5.90 20.00 8.76
N ASN A 102 -6.70 18.98 8.45
CA ASN A 102 -6.26 17.60 8.14
C ASN A 102 -6.12 17.31 6.64
N TYR A 103 -6.50 18.28 5.78
CA TYR A 103 -6.47 18.14 4.34
C TYR A 103 -5.78 19.35 3.68
N LEU A 104 -5.05 19.11 2.60
CA LEU A 104 -4.42 20.10 1.75
C LEU A 104 -4.64 19.70 0.30
N LYS A 105 -5.13 20.61 -0.52
CA LYS A 105 -5.25 20.40 -1.97
C LYS A 105 -4.20 21.27 -2.68
N LEU A 106 -3.36 20.62 -3.46
CA LEU A 106 -2.38 21.31 -4.30
C LEU A 106 -3.07 21.82 -5.57
N THR A 107 -2.68 23.00 -6.02
CA THR A 107 -3.20 23.62 -7.24
C THR A 107 -2.36 23.31 -8.47
N ASP A 108 -1.07 23.10 -8.26
CA ASP A 108 -0.10 22.94 -9.32
C ASP A 108 0.41 21.49 -9.39
N ALA A 109 0.66 21.04 -10.62
CA ALA A 109 1.28 19.73 -10.85
C ALA A 109 2.70 19.70 -10.29
N ILE A 110 3.09 18.55 -9.74
CA ILE A 110 4.43 18.35 -9.17
C ILE A 110 5.42 18.10 -10.29
N THR A 111 6.45 18.93 -10.31
CA THR A 111 7.59 18.85 -11.23
C THR A 111 8.89 18.84 -10.42
N SER A 112 10.01 18.46 -11.03
CA SER A 112 11.32 18.52 -10.38
C SER A 112 11.69 19.95 -9.92
N ALA A 113 11.16 20.98 -10.56
CA ALA A 113 11.45 22.36 -10.20
C ALA A 113 10.74 22.82 -8.92
N ASN A 114 9.54 22.29 -8.61
CA ASN A 114 8.74 22.71 -7.45
C ASN A 114 8.61 21.66 -6.36
N ALA A 115 9.05 20.42 -6.58
CA ALA A 115 8.86 19.31 -5.64
C ALA A 115 9.42 19.57 -4.25
N VAL A 116 10.56 20.26 -4.14
CA VAL A 116 11.17 20.61 -2.85
C VAL A 116 10.32 21.63 -2.10
N ASP A 117 9.84 22.66 -2.80
CA ASP A 117 9.01 23.71 -2.20
C ASP A 117 7.64 23.16 -1.79
N VAL A 118 7.04 22.30 -2.62
CA VAL A 118 5.80 21.57 -2.28
C VAL A 118 6.00 20.71 -1.05
N ALA A 119 7.09 19.96 -0.95
CA ALA A 119 7.37 19.16 0.24
C ALA A 119 7.54 20.00 1.50
N LYS A 120 8.15 21.20 1.39
CA LYS A 120 8.24 22.17 2.49
C LYS A 120 6.87 22.76 2.83
N GLU A 121 6.05 23.12 1.85
CA GLU A 121 4.67 23.59 2.06
C GLU A 121 3.86 22.55 2.83
N ILE A 122 3.94 21.28 2.40
CA ILE A 122 3.30 20.17 3.09
C ILE A 122 3.78 20.11 4.55
N LEU A 123 5.10 20.13 4.79
CA LEU A 123 5.69 20.09 6.13
C LEU A 123 5.19 21.23 7.02
N PHE A 124 5.12 22.46 6.49
CA PHE A 124 4.66 23.62 7.25
C PHE A 124 3.15 23.65 7.46
N SER A 125 2.38 22.95 6.63
CA SER A 125 0.93 22.79 6.80
C SER A 125 0.54 21.78 7.89
N LEU A 126 1.50 21.03 8.44
CA LEU A 126 1.25 20.05 9.51
C LEU A 126 0.96 20.74 10.85
N ASP A 127 0.02 20.18 11.61
CA ASP A 127 -0.21 20.60 12.99
C ASP A 127 1.09 20.43 13.82
N PRO A 128 1.45 21.38 14.71
CA PRO A 128 2.66 21.29 15.53
C PRO A 128 2.79 20.00 16.34
N ARG A 129 1.65 19.45 16.82
CA ARG A 129 1.64 18.20 17.58
C ARG A 129 1.91 16.98 16.70
N LEU A 130 1.41 17.00 15.46
CA LEU A 130 1.72 15.97 14.47
C LEU A 130 3.19 16.06 14.07
N ARG A 131 3.67 17.28 13.75
CA ARG A 131 5.05 17.53 13.34
C ARG A 131 6.11 17.17 14.40
N SER A 132 5.72 17.12 15.68
CA SER A 132 6.64 16.70 16.77
C SER A 132 6.94 15.20 16.77
N GLN A 133 6.15 14.39 16.11
CA GLN A 133 6.25 12.92 16.05
C GLN A 133 7.09 12.47 14.86
N THR A 134 7.50 11.20 14.85
CA THR A 134 8.05 10.55 13.66
C THR A 134 6.92 10.18 12.72
N LEU A 135 6.96 10.71 11.52
CA LEU A 135 5.91 10.61 10.51
C LEU A 135 6.43 9.90 9.26
N PHE A 136 5.52 9.22 8.61
CA PHE A 136 5.74 8.60 7.32
C PHE A 136 4.88 9.30 6.27
N MET A 137 5.51 9.72 5.18
CA MET A 137 4.86 10.27 4.01
C MET A 137 4.69 9.15 2.98
N TYR A 138 3.51 8.57 2.91
CA TYR A 138 3.15 7.53 1.95
C TYR A 138 2.82 8.18 0.61
N CYS A 139 3.72 8.10 -0.33
CA CYS A 139 3.63 8.76 -1.64
C CYS A 139 4.06 7.81 -2.77
N SER A 140 3.92 8.27 -4.02
CA SER A 140 4.45 7.55 -5.18
C SER A 140 5.97 7.65 -5.24
N GLN A 141 6.61 6.69 -5.92
CA GLN A 141 8.04 6.76 -6.20
C GLN A 141 8.38 8.00 -7.05
N ASP A 142 7.54 8.32 -8.04
CA ASP A 142 7.69 9.49 -8.91
C ASP A 142 7.81 10.82 -8.13
N PHE A 143 7.05 10.95 -7.03
CA PHE A 143 7.16 12.14 -6.17
C PHE A 143 8.56 12.24 -5.54
N VAL A 144 9.09 11.13 -5.04
CA VAL A 144 10.42 11.10 -4.40
C VAL A 144 11.52 11.33 -5.42
N ASP A 145 11.38 10.78 -6.61
CA ASP A 145 12.35 10.99 -7.70
C ASP A 145 12.39 12.46 -8.14
N LYS A 146 11.22 13.11 -8.32
CA LYS A 146 11.12 14.54 -8.59
C LYS A 146 11.68 15.40 -7.45
N TYR A 147 11.45 14.99 -6.21
CA TYR A 147 12.01 15.68 -5.04
C TYR A 147 13.53 15.60 -5.03
N ASN A 148 14.12 14.43 -5.25
CA ASN A 148 15.57 14.24 -5.29
C ASN A 148 16.21 15.03 -6.44
N GLU A 149 15.59 15.01 -7.62
CA GLU A 149 16.04 15.79 -8.77
C GLU A 149 15.98 17.31 -8.49
N GLY A 150 14.85 17.78 -7.93
CA GLY A 150 14.68 19.18 -7.52
C GLY A 150 15.68 19.61 -6.45
N TYR A 151 15.94 18.72 -5.49
CA TYR A 151 16.95 18.98 -4.45
C TYR A 151 18.35 19.14 -5.05
N LEU A 152 18.69 18.29 -6.03
CA LEU A 152 19.94 18.40 -6.77
C LEU A 152 20.07 19.72 -7.52
N LEU A 153 18.99 20.15 -8.20
CA LEU A 153 18.95 21.40 -8.94
C LEU A 153 19.10 22.63 -8.03
N THR A 154 18.49 22.60 -6.86
CA THR A 154 18.51 23.69 -5.90
C THR A 154 19.84 23.81 -5.16
N HIS A 155 20.50 22.70 -4.88
CA HIS A 155 21.75 22.63 -4.13
C HIS A 155 22.94 22.26 -5.06
N SER A 156 22.98 22.86 -6.24
CA SER A 156 24.02 22.63 -7.27
C SER A 156 25.44 22.66 -6.68
N GLY A 157 26.21 21.60 -6.86
CA GLY A 157 27.60 21.51 -6.43
C GLY A 157 27.92 20.43 -5.40
N ILE A 158 26.96 19.66 -4.98
CA ILE A 158 27.22 18.48 -4.14
C ILE A 158 27.61 17.33 -5.07
N PRO A 159 28.86 16.77 -4.99
CA PRO A 159 29.27 15.65 -5.83
C PRO A 159 28.46 14.40 -5.49
N TYR A 160 28.44 13.44 -6.38
CA TYR A 160 27.85 12.11 -6.23
C TYR A 160 28.20 11.50 -4.85
N ASN A 161 27.40 11.79 -3.87
CA ASN A 161 27.60 11.35 -2.51
C ASN A 161 26.33 10.62 -2.05
N THR A 162 26.47 9.63 -1.18
CA THR A 162 25.37 8.88 -0.54
C THR A 162 24.35 9.77 0.19
N GLN A 163 24.65 11.04 0.38
CA GLN A 163 23.74 12.04 0.95
C GLN A 163 22.64 12.53 -0.01
N TYR A 164 22.64 12.14 -1.26
CA TYR A 164 21.58 12.51 -2.22
C TYR A 164 20.26 11.79 -2.02
N ASN A 165 20.28 10.58 -1.53
CA ASN A 165 19.06 9.93 -1.11
C ASN A 165 18.63 10.51 0.24
N GLN A 166 17.93 11.63 0.19
CA GLN A 166 17.34 12.20 1.39
C GLN A 166 16.14 11.33 1.79
N PRO A 167 16.25 10.48 2.82
CA PRO A 167 15.14 9.66 3.26
C PRO A 167 14.05 10.50 3.96
N THR A 168 14.33 11.79 4.19
CA THR A 168 13.47 12.71 4.94
C THR A 168 13.31 14.04 4.22
N VAL A 169 12.17 14.69 4.45
CA VAL A 169 11.89 16.02 3.93
C VAL A 169 12.82 17.03 4.58
N GLU A 170 13.40 17.93 3.80
CA GLU A 170 14.25 19.02 4.25
C GLU A 170 13.51 19.92 5.27
N GLY A 171 14.18 20.28 6.35
CA GLY A 171 13.60 21.08 7.44
C GLY A 171 12.74 20.31 8.43
N SER A 172 12.56 18.99 8.26
CA SER A 172 11.80 18.14 9.19
C SER A 172 12.60 17.65 10.39
N ASN A 173 13.90 17.94 10.47
CA ASN A 173 14.84 17.41 11.46
C ASN A 173 14.82 15.86 11.49
N GLY A 174 14.67 15.22 10.34
CA GLY A 174 14.62 13.76 10.20
C GLY A 174 13.31 13.11 10.65
N LYS A 175 12.29 13.91 10.97
CA LYS A 175 11.01 13.37 11.49
C LYS A 175 10.01 12.99 10.42
N LEU A 176 10.02 13.63 9.26
CA LEU A 176 9.14 13.30 8.14
C LEU A 176 9.91 12.44 7.13
N ILE A 177 9.64 11.15 7.16
CA ILE A 177 10.33 10.13 6.39
C ILE A 177 9.54 9.83 5.12
N PHE A 178 10.17 9.82 3.97
CA PHE A 178 9.56 9.34 2.74
C PHE A 178 9.31 7.83 2.80
N CYS A 179 8.13 7.42 2.40
CA CYS A 179 7.76 6.03 2.23
C CYS A 179 7.21 5.84 0.80
N PRO A 180 8.10 5.73 -0.21
CA PRO A 180 7.69 5.54 -1.58
C PRO A 180 7.06 4.17 -1.76
N LEU A 181 5.90 4.14 -2.43
CA LEU A 181 5.13 2.93 -2.67
C LEU A 181 4.81 2.80 -4.15
N ALA A 182 5.15 1.66 -4.75
CA ALA A 182 4.86 1.37 -6.15
C ALA A 182 3.35 1.37 -6.44
N ASN A 183 2.56 0.88 -5.48
CA ASN A 183 1.09 0.81 -5.57
C ASN A 183 0.37 2.15 -5.35
N LYS A 184 1.11 3.26 -5.20
CA LYS A 184 0.58 4.63 -5.16
C LYS A 184 0.90 5.46 -6.41
N THR A 185 1.34 4.82 -7.48
CA THR A 185 1.72 5.53 -8.73
C THR A 185 0.54 6.34 -9.30
N ASP A 186 -0.67 5.77 -9.30
CA ASP A 186 -1.88 6.41 -9.81
C ASP A 186 -2.74 7.06 -8.71
N SER A 187 -2.21 7.14 -7.50
CA SER A 187 -2.94 7.70 -6.37
C SER A 187 -2.91 9.22 -6.38
N LYS A 188 -4.08 9.84 -6.22
CA LYS A 188 -4.23 11.30 -6.05
C LYS A 188 -3.83 11.79 -4.67
N TYR A 189 -3.59 10.90 -3.71
CA TYR A 189 -3.43 11.26 -2.32
C TYR A 189 -2.05 10.87 -1.78
N ILE A 190 -1.42 11.81 -1.09
CA ILE A 190 -0.29 11.55 -0.20
C ILE A 190 -0.83 11.52 1.23
N HIS A 191 -0.49 10.49 1.98
CA HIS A 191 -0.89 10.35 3.38
C HIS A 191 0.32 10.57 4.28
N ILE A 192 0.15 11.42 5.29
CA ILE A 192 1.19 11.71 6.28
C ILE A 192 0.64 11.34 7.65
N SER A 193 1.24 10.33 8.25
CA SER A 193 0.74 9.75 9.49
C SER A 193 1.85 9.01 10.25
N PRO A 194 1.77 8.90 11.58
CA PRO A 194 2.54 7.89 12.29
C PRO A 194 2.02 6.49 11.94
N LYS A 195 2.88 5.47 11.93
CA LYS A 195 2.50 4.09 11.57
C LYS A 195 1.32 3.56 12.39
N ILE A 196 1.26 3.92 13.65
CA ILE A 196 0.23 3.43 14.58
C ILE A 196 -1.19 3.86 14.18
N ASN A 197 -1.33 4.92 13.39
CA ASN A 197 -2.63 5.42 12.96
C ASN A 197 -3.23 4.66 11.76
N MET A 198 -2.41 3.85 11.08
CA MET A 198 -2.85 3.04 9.95
C MET A 198 -3.07 1.62 10.42
N LEU A 199 -4.33 1.25 10.57
CA LEU A 199 -4.74 -0.04 11.10
C LEU A 199 -5.10 -0.99 9.97
N TYR A 200 -4.75 -2.25 10.14
CA TYR A 200 -5.29 -3.35 9.38
C TYR A 200 -5.84 -4.40 10.36
N GLY A 201 -6.99 -4.95 10.02
CA GLY A 201 -7.68 -5.94 10.81
C GLY A 201 -7.70 -7.28 10.09
N TYR A 202 -7.53 -8.34 10.87
CA TYR A 202 -7.73 -9.74 10.47
C TYR A 202 -8.38 -10.47 11.64
N ASP A 203 -9.15 -11.52 11.36
CA ASP A 203 -10.00 -12.15 12.38
C ASP A 203 -9.16 -12.94 13.40
N GLN A 204 -8.20 -13.74 12.93
CA GLN A 204 -7.26 -14.49 13.77
C GLN A 204 -5.86 -14.47 13.17
N MET A 205 -4.82 -14.50 14.02
CA MET A 205 -3.43 -14.56 13.57
C MET A 205 -3.11 -15.80 12.70
N GLY A 206 -3.90 -16.87 12.84
CA GLY A 206 -3.79 -18.09 12.03
C GLY A 206 -4.54 -18.04 10.69
N ASP A 207 -5.53 -17.18 10.53
CA ASP A 207 -6.35 -17.12 9.31
C ASP A 207 -5.63 -16.49 8.11
N VAL A 208 -4.60 -15.69 8.37
CA VAL A 208 -3.74 -15.12 7.32
C VAL A 208 -2.91 -16.21 6.63
N GLU A 209 -2.74 -17.35 7.28
CA GLU A 209 -1.90 -18.46 6.83
C GLU A 209 -2.69 -19.76 6.53
N SER A 210 -4.03 -19.73 6.60
CA SER A 210 -4.83 -20.91 6.30
C SER A 210 -4.85 -21.15 4.78
N VAL A 211 -3.91 -21.96 4.35
CA VAL A 211 -3.77 -22.41 2.98
C VAL A 211 -3.97 -23.91 2.96
N ASP A 212 -5.05 -24.33 2.35
CA ASP A 212 -5.35 -25.75 2.13
C ASP A 212 -5.07 -26.14 0.70
N VAL A 213 -4.43 -27.29 0.53
CA VAL A 213 -4.18 -27.89 -0.78
C VAL A 213 -4.88 -29.23 -0.81
N GLU A 214 -5.93 -29.32 -1.62
CA GLU A 214 -6.72 -30.52 -1.75
C GLU A 214 -6.60 -31.10 -3.16
N ARG A 215 -6.77 -32.43 -3.26
CA ARG A 215 -6.88 -33.09 -4.54
C ARG A 215 -8.28 -32.84 -5.10
N PHE A 216 -8.35 -32.11 -6.21
CA PHE A 216 -9.62 -31.81 -6.87
C PHE A 216 -10.05 -32.91 -7.86
N ASP A 217 -9.09 -33.45 -8.62
CA ASP A 217 -9.32 -34.52 -9.62
C ASP A 217 -8.04 -35.35 -9.79
N ALA A 218 -8.06 -36.33 -10.67
CA ALA A 218 -6.98 -37.32 -10.88
C ALA A 218 -5.59 -36.63 -11.04
N PHE A 219 -5.54 -35.49 -11.72
CA PHE A 219 -4.30 -34.73 -12.00
C PHE A 219 -4.37 -33.24 -11.62
N LEU A 220 -5.45 -32.81 -10.95
CA LEU A 220 -5.65 -31.40 -10.54
C LEU A 220 -5.57 -31.27 -9.02
N LEU A 221 -4.81 -30.29 -8.58
CA LEU A 221 -4.80 -29.81 -7.20
C LEU A 221 -5.58 -28.50 -7.10
N SER A 222 -6.30 -28.33 -6.01
CA SER A 222 -6.97 -27.08 -5.63
C SER A 222 -6.19 -26.41 -4.50
N TYR A 223 -5.85 -25.14 -4.70
CA TYR A 223 -5.33 -24.27 -3.67
C TYR A 223 -6.47 -23.41 -3.15
N ILE A 224 -6.73 -23.48 -1.86
CA ILE A 224 -7.78 -22.73 -1.19
C ILE A 224 -7.10 -21.84 -0.16
N ALA A 225 -7.23 -20.52 -0.32
CA ALA A 225 -6.82 -19.55 0.69
C ALA A 225 -8.04 -18.75 1.14
N THR A 226 -8.24 -18.66 2.43
CA THR A 226 -9.30 -17.85 3.04
C THR A 226 -8.70 -16.84 3.98
N MET A 227 -9.27 -15.64 4.02
CA MET A 227 -8.84 -14.58 4.91
C MET A 227 -9.99 -13.64 5.26
N PHE A 228 -9.92 -13.05 6.44
CA PHE A 228 -10.68 -11.85 6.79
C PHE A 228 -9.72 -10.67 6.79
N PHE A 229 -10.02 -9.63 6.03
CA PHE A 229 -9.13 -8.48 5.96
C PHE A 229 -9.89 -7.17 5.82
N GLY A 230 -9.33 -6.10 6.38
CA GLY A 230 -9.83 -4.76 6.25
C GLY A 230 -8.81 -3.73 6.74
N VAL A 231 -8.94 -2.49 6.29
CA VAL A 231 -8.06 -1.39 6.70
C VAL A 231 -8.88 -0.20 7.18
N GLN A 232 -8.31 0.59 8.09
CA GLN A 232 -8.92 1.83 8.59
C GLN A 232 -7.87 2.74 9.22
N PHE A 233 -8.12 4.06 9.20
CA PHE A 233 -7.38 5.00 10.05
C PHE A 233 -7.92 4.94 11.48
N GLU A 234 -7.03 4.89 12.48
CA GLU A 234 -7.42 5.05 13.89
C GLU A 234 -8.11 6.40 14.13
N SER A 235 -7.54 7.45 13.55
CA SER A 235 -8.06 8.81 13.65
C SER A 235 -7.74 9.63 12.41
N ILE A 236 -8.68 10.48 12.00
CA ILE A 236 -8.50 11.46 10.92
C ILE A 236 -8.29 12.88 11.47
N ASP A 237 -8.11 13.03 12.80
CA ASP A 237 -7.78 14.32 13.42
C ASP A 237 -6.45 14.85 12.86
N LYS A 238 -6.34 16.19 12.70
CA LYS A 238 -5.13 16.86 12.23
C LYS A 238 -3.86 16.58 13.03
N ARG A 239 -4.01 16.04 14.26
CA ARG A 239 -2.89 15.63 15.12
C ARG A 239 -2.39 14.20 14.82
N ARG A 240 -3.12 13.47 13.97
CA ARG A 240 -2.83 12.07 13.63
C ARG A 240 -2.69 11.82 12.15
N LEU A 241 -3.41 12.58 11.32
CA LEU A 241 -3.43 12.40 9.86
C LEU A 241 -3.39 13.75 9.15
N LYS A 242 -2.61 13.84 8.11
CA LYS A 242 -2.67 14.87 7.08
C LYS A 242 -2.73 14.19 5.73
N VAL A 243 -3.71 14.59 4.94
CA VAL A 243 -3.86 14.12 3.55
C VAL A 243 -3.58 15.28 2.61
N VAL A 244 -2.85 15.01 1.55
CA VAL A 244 -2.55 15.96 0.49
C VAL A 244 -3.11 15.41 -0.82
N GLU A 245 -3.99 16.17 -1.46
CA GLU A 245 -4.49 15.85 -2.81
C GLU A 245 -3.61 16.51 -3.86
N LEU A 246 -3.12 15.69 -4.78
CA LEU A 246 -2.28 16.11 -5.89
C LEU A 246 -3.12 16.74 -6.99
N ALA A 247 -2.58 17.77 -7.65
CA ALA A 247 -3.17 18.33 -8.85
C ALA A 247 -2.75 17.52 -10.08
N GLY A 248 -3.68 17.32 -11.01
CA GLY A 248 -3.34 16.81 -12.36
C GLY A 248 -3.28 15.28 -12.50
N LEU A 249 -3.79 14.50 -11.53
CA LEU A 249 -4.02 13.05 -11.64
C LEU A 249 -5.50 12.72 -11.73
#